data_cd098ad3d1af89588c7204591e852e37
#
_entry.id   cd098ad3d1af89588c7204591e852e37
#
_cell.length_a   1.000
_cell.length_b   1.000
_cell.length_c   1.000
_cell.angle_alpha   90.00
_cell.angle_beta   90.00
_cell.angle_gamma   90.00
#
_symmetry.space_group_name_H-M   'P 1'
#
loop_
_entity.id
_entity.type
_entity.pdbx_description
1 polymer ?
#
loop_
_entity_poly.entity_id
_entity_poly.type
_entity_poly.pdbx_seq_one_letter_code
_entity_poly.pdbx_strand_id
1 'polypeptide(L)'
;MIKAVIFDLDNTLVDFMSMKRQAVNAAITAMIDAGLGLSVAEAQARIDAIYKERGIEFQNVFDQLLYDVFQKVDYKILSAGIIAYRRAREAALVPYPHVYMTLVALIKRGITLAVVSDAPRREAWLRLCYLDFHHLFDVVVTFEDTGERKPSSAPFLRALTLLKVTPAEALMVGDWAERDMVGAAQVGITTVFARYGDTFGTVESHARYELNDVSELLDVIDRENALRTREGERR
;
A
#
# COMPACT_ATOMS: atom_id res chain seq x y z
N MET A 1 18.88 -10.13 16.38
CA MET A 1 18.10 -10.90 15.39
C MET A 1 16.86 -10.10 14.99
N ILE A 2 16.37 -10.24 13.77
CA ILE A 2 15.11 -9.65 13.30
C ILE A 2 13.96 -10.35 14.02
N LYS A 3 13.06 -9.56 14.59
CA LYS A 3 11.86 -10.02 15.33
C LYS A 3 10.56 -9.57 14.68
N ALA A 4 10.60 -8.51 13.87
CA ALA A 4 9.43 -7.97 13.25
C ALA A 4 9.68 -7.53 11.81
N VAL A 5 8.66 -7.62 10.97
CA VAL A 5 8.62 -7.00 9.64
C VAL A 5 7.41 -6.08 9.57
N ILE A 6 7.68 -4.84 9.18
CA ILE A 6 6.69 -3.81 8.90
C ILE A 6 6.55 -3.73 7.38
N PHE A 7 5.33 -3.86 6.88
CA PHE A 7 5.02 -3.73 5.46
C PHE A 7 4.24 -2.44 5.19
N ASP A 8 4.51 -1.80 4.09
CA ASP A 8 3.50 -1.00 3.44
C ASP A 8 2.40 -1.92 2.88
N LEU A 9 1.23 -1.37 2.56
CA LEU A 9 0.09 -2.13 2.08
C LEU A 9 -0.03 -2.08 0.55
N ASP A 10 -0.20 -0.86 0.02
CA ASP A 10 -0.54 -0.62 -1.37
C ASP A 10 0.70 -0.67 -2.26
N ASN A 11 0.65 -1.43 -3.35
CA ASN A 11 1.79 -1.78 -4.22
C ASN A 11 2.94 -2.53 -3.53
N THR A 12 2.78 -2.91 -2.26
CA THR A 12 3.74 -3.77 -1.55
C THR A 12 3.16 -5.15 -1.27
N LEU A 13 1.99 -5.22 -0.66
CA LEU A 13 1.27 -6.48 -0.44
C LEU A 13 0.23 -6.74 -1.52
N VAL A 14 -0.35 -5.69 -2.10
CA VAL A 14 -1.42 -5.75 -3.10
C VAL A 14 -1.10 -4.87 -4.30
N ASP A 15 -1.48 -5.28 -5.50
CA ASP A 15 -1.36 -4.48 -6.72
C ASP A 15 -2.48 -3.42 -6.78
N PHE A 16 -2.31 -2.40 -5.92
CA PHE A 16 -3.31 -1.34 -5.76
C PHE A 16 -3.51 -0.51 -7.01
N MET A 17 -2.43 -0.12 -7.70
CA MET A 17 -2.55 0.75 -8.87
C MET A 17 -3.19 0.04 -10.05
N SER A 18 -2.95 -1.26 -10.24
CA SER A 18 -3.65 -2.06 -11.25
C SER A 18 -5.14 -2.20 -10.92
N MET A 19 -5.47 -2.54 -9.68
CA MET A 19 -6.85 -2.61 -9.19
C MET A 19 -7.57 -1.26 -9.39
N LYS A 20 -6.94 -0.16 -8.98
CA LYS A 20 -7.51 1.19 -9.09
C LYS A 20 -7.82 1.56 -10.55
N ARG A 21 -6.88 1.31 -11.45
CA ARG A 21 -7.02 1.56 -12.89
C ARG A 21 -8.17 0.75 -13.49
N GLN A 22 -8.27 -0.54 -13.16
CA GLN A 22 -9.36 -1.40 -13.65
C GLN A 22 -10.71 -0.92 -13.12
N ALA A 23 -10.80 -0.56 -11.84
CA ALA A 23 -12.04 -0.06 -11.23
C ALA A 23 -12.50 1.28 -11.82
N VAL A 24 -11.58 2.21 -12.05
CA VAL A 24 -11.88 3.50 -12.68
C VAL A 24 -12.35 3.30 -14.12
N ASN A 25 -11.67 2.45 -14.90
CA ASN A 25 -12.08 2.16 -16.28
C ASN A 25 -13.49 1.56 -16.36
N ALA A 26 -13.82 0.63 -15.47
CA ALA A 26 -15.15 0.06 -15.39
C ALA A 26 -16.22 1.11 -15.04
N ALA A 27 -15.90 2.01 -14.10
CA ALA A 27 -16.79 3.10 -13.73
C ALA A 27 -17.05 4.06 -14.91
N ILE A 28 -15.97 4.48 -15.61
CA ILE A 28 -16.09 5.37 -16.78
C ILE A 28 -17.00 4.76 -17.83
N THR A 29 -16.77 3.49 -18.19
CA THR A 29 -17.60 2.77 -19.18
C THR A 29 -19.06 2.78 -18.76
N ALA A 30 -19.37 2.42 -17.52
CA ALA A 30 -20.74 2.38 -17.02
C ALA A 30 -21.40 3.79 -16.96
N MET A 31 -20.63 4.83 -16.63
CA MET A 31 -21.10 6.21 -16.63
C MET A 31 -21.41 6.70 -18.05
N ILE A 32 -20.60 6.36 -19.04
CA ILE A 32 -20.82 6.69 -20.45
C ILE A 32 -22.09 5.99 -20.94
N ASP A 33 -22.26 4.71 -20.68
CA ASP A 33 -23.46 3.96 -21.03
C ASP A 33 -24.72 4.53 -20.37
N ALA A 34 -24.57 5.13 -19.18
CA ALA A 34 -25.67 5.80 -18.46
C ALA A 34 -25.95 7.22 -18.94
N GLY A 35 -25.11 7.82 -19.80
CA GLY A 35 -25.31 9.13 -20.43
C GLY A 35 -24.32 10.22 -20.03
N LEU A 36 -23.09 9.90 -19.60
CA LEU A 36 -22.07 10.90 -19.22
C LEU A 36 -21.71 11.87 -20.36
N GLY A 37 -21.80 11.44 -21.61
CA GLY A 37 -21.58 12.32 -22.79
C GLY A 37 -20.11 12.71 -23.05
N LEU A 38 -19.16 12.01 -22.43
CA LEU A 38 -17.72 12.15 -22.68
C LEU A 38 -17.19 10.88 -23.36
N SER A 39 -16.07 11.00 -24.06
CA SER A 39 -15.27 9.84 -24.46
C SER A 39 -14.56 9.25 -23.24
N VAL A 40 -14.11 7.98 -23.35
CA VAL A 40 -13.32 7.32 -22.30
C VAL A 40 -12.07 8.13 -21.97
N ALA A 41 -11.35 8.62 -22.98
CA ALA A 41 -10.12 9.39 -22.81
C ALA A 41 -10.35 10.72 -22.08
N GLU A 42 -11.44 11.45 -22.41
CA GLU A 42 -11.78 12.69 -21.72
C GLU A 42 -12.19 12.46 -20.27
N ALA A 43 -13.00 11.43 -20.00
CA ALA A 43 -13.40 11.08 -18.65
C ALA A 43 -12.19 10.67 -17.80
N GLN A 44 -11.27 9.85 -18.35
CA GLN A 44 -10.04 9.45 -17.69
C GLN A 44 -9.17 10.66 -17.36
N ALA A 45 -8.91 11.54 -18.33
CA ALA A 45 -8.07 12.72 -18.11
C ALA A 45 -8.62 13.64 -17.00
N ARG A 46 -9.95 13.79 -16.91
CA ARG A 46 -10.59 14.58 -15.83
C ARG A 46 -10.46 13.90 -14.47
N ILE A 47 -10.65 12.58 -14.40
CA ILE A 47 -10.47 11.80 -13.17
C ILE A 47 -9.01 11.88 -12.69
N ASP A 48 -8.03 11.75 -13.60
CA ASP A 48 -6.62 11.87 -13.28
C ASP A 48 -6.27 13.26 -12.73
N ALA A 49 -6.85 14.32 -13.31
CA ALA A 49 -6.69 15.68 -12.80
C ALA A 49 -7.27 15.85 -11.38
N ILE A 50 -8.45 15.28 -11.10
CA ILE A 50 -9.06 15.29 -9.76
C ILE A 50 -8.15 14.53 -8.77
N TYR A 51 -7.66 13.35 -9.12
CA TYR A 51 -6.76 12.59 -8.26
C TYR A 51 -5.42 13.29 -8.02
N LYS A 52 -4.90 13.99 -9.03
CA LYS A 52 -3.68 14.79 -8.88
C LYS A 52 -3.85 15.93 -7.87
N GLU A 53 -5.02 16.56 -7.84
CA GLU A 53 -5.33 17.66 -6.90
C GLU A 53 -5.70 17.16 -5.51
N ARG A 54 -6.58 16.13 -5.44
CA ARG A 54 -7.22 15.69 -4.20
C ARG A 54 -6.58 14.45 -3.55
N GLY A 55 -5.64 13.81 -4.27
CA GLY A 55 -5.04 12.54 -3.87
C GLY A 55 -5.82 11.32 -4.35
N ILE A 56 -5.08 10.21 -4.54
CA ILE A 56 -5.60 8.96 -5.13
C ILE A 56 -6.72 8.30 -4.28
N GLU A 57 -6.80 8.62 -3.00
CA GLU A 57 -7.82 8.11 -2.06
C GLU A 57 -9.08 9.01 -1.98
N PHE A 58 -9.19 10.03 -2.82
CA PHE A 58 -10.39 10.88 -2.82
C PHE A 58 -11.64 10.08 -3.20
N GLN A 59 -12.61 10.02 -2.27
CA GLN A 59 -13.76 9.12 -2.39
C GLN A 59 -14.87 9.65 -3.31
N ASN A 60 -15.00 10.98 -3.48
CA ASN A 60 -16.07 11.61 -4.23
C ASN A 60 -15.65 12.02 -5.65
N VAL A 61 -14.74 11.25 -6.27
CA VAL A 61 -14.18 11.58 -7.60
C VAL A 61 -15.25 11.61 -8.70
N PHE A 62 -16.22 10.70 -8.66
CA PHE A 62 -17.28 10.64 -9.65
C PHE A 62 -18.33 11.75 -9.46
N ASP A 63 -18.60 12.14 -8.22
CA ASP A 63 -19.45 13.31 -7.90
C ASP A 63 -18.82 14.58 -8.47
N GLN A 64 -17.51 14.76 -8.25
CA GLN A 64 -16.76 15.90 -8.76
C GLN A 64 -16.75 15.91 -10.30
N LEU A 65 -16.48 14.77 -10.93
CA LEU A 65 -16.52 14.64 -12.39
C LEU A 65 -17.88 15.08 -12.95
N LEU A 66 -18.98 14.61 -12.37
CA LEU A 66 -20.32 14.97 -12.82
C LEU A 66 -20.62 16.45 -12.61
N TYR A 67 -20.19 17.00 -11.48
CA TYR A 67 -20.34 18.42 -11.21
C TYR A 67 -19.57 19.30 -12.21
N ASP A 68 -18.34 18.89 -12.57
CA ASP A 68 -17.52 19.60 -13.54
C ASP A 68 -18.12 19.56 -14.96
N VAL A 69 -18.85 18.50 -15.30
CA VAL A 69 -19.48 18.32 -16.62
C VAL A 69 -20.86 18.98 -16.71
N PHE A 70 -21.70 18.76 -15.69
CA PHE A 70 -23.12 19.14 -15.77
C PHE A 70 -23.53 20.25 -14.81
N GLN A 71 -22.61 20.75 -13.96
CA GLN A 71 -22.88 21.69 -12.85
C GLN A 71 -23.93 21.14 -11.85
N LYS A 72 -24.14 19.84 -11.87
CA LYS A 72 -25.01 19.08 -10.96
C LYS A 72 -24.61 17.61 -10.96
N VAL A 73 -24.99 16.89 -9.92
CA VAL A 73 -24.81 15.44 -9.85
C VAL A 73 -26.05 14.74 -10.43
N ASP A 74 -25.83 13.96 -11.50
CA ASP A 74 -26.86 13.04 -12.01
C ASP A 74 -26.71 11.70 -11.30
N TYR A 75 -27.65 11.37 -10.44
CA TYR A 75 -27.58 10.16 -9.61
C TYR A 75 -27.73 8.85 -10.40
N LYS A 76 -28.33 8.85 -11.58
CA LYS A 76 -28.36 7.67 -12.46
C LYS A 76 -26.95 7.35 -12.94
N ILE A 77 -26.25 8.34 -13.46
CA ILE A 77 -24.88 8.21 -13.97
C ILE A 77 -23.92 7.88 -12.81
N LEU A 78 -24.03 8.60 -11.69
CA LEU A 78 -23.21 8.36 -10.50
C LEU A 78 -23.35 6.94 -9.98
N SER A 79 -24.60 6.47 -9.83
CA SER A 79 -24.86 5.12 -9.29
C SER A 79 -24.33 4.02 -10.21
N ALA A 80 -24.47 4.20 -11.55
CA ALA A 80 -23.88 3.26 -12.51
C ALA A 80 -22.35 3.16 -12.34
N GLY A 81 -21.66 4.31 -12.24
CA GLY A 81 -20.22 4.38 -12.01
C GLY A 81 -19.79 3.72 -10.68
N ILE A 82 -20.46 4.07 -9.57
CA ILE A 82 -20.14 3.52 -8.25
C ILE A 82 -20.29 1.98 -8.22
N ILE A 83 -21.38 1.45 -8.80
CA ILE A 83 -21.60 0.00 -8.82
C ILE A 83 -20.56 -0.71 -9.66
N ALA A 84 -20.24 -0.19 -10.85
CA ALA A 84 -19.21 -0.76 -11.71
C ALA A 84 -17.81 -0.69 -11.05
N TYR A 85 -17.47 0.44 -10.45
CA TYR A 85 -16.24 0.63 -9.69
C TYR A 85 -16.09 -0.43 -8.58
N ARG A 86 -17.12 -0.60 -7.74
CA ARG A 86 -17.09 -1.55 -6.61
C ARG A 86 -16.88 -2.98 -7.09
N ARG A 87 -17.62 -3.41 -8.11
CA ARG A 87 -17.50 -4.76 -8.67
C ARG A 87 -16.10 -5.03 -9.24
N ALA A 88 -15.58 -4.07 -10.03
CA ALA A 88 -14.27 -4.22 -10.63
C ALA A 88 -13.15 -4.14 -9.57
N ARG A 89 -13.27 -3.26 -8.57
CA ARG A 89 -12.35 -3.17 -7.44
C ARG A 89 -12.24 -4.49 -6.69
N GLU A 90 -13.37 -5.08 -6.34
CA GLU A 90 -13.40 -6.36 -5.62
C GLU A 90 -12.79 -7.49 -6.46
N ALA A 91 -13.09 -7.55 -7.76
CA ALA A 91 -12.54 -8.57 -8.64
C ALA A 91 -11.03 -8.42 -8.91
N ALA A 92 -10.52 -7.19 -8.90
CA ALA A 92 -9.13 -6.88 -9.22
C ALA A 92 -8.20 -6.72 -8.01
N LEU A 93 -8.75 -6.72 -6.78
CA LEU A 93 -7.94 -6.66 -5.56
C LEU A 93 -7.29 -8.02 -5.31
N VAL A 94 -6.04 -8.15 -5.73
CA VAL A 94 -5.24 -9.37 -5.58
C VAL A 94 -3.90 -9.05 -4.92
N PRO A 95 -3.35 -9.96 -4.10
CA PRO A 95 -2.01 -9.80 -3.58
C PRO A 95 -0.98 -9.99 -4.70
N TYR A 96 0.21 -9.42 -4.53
CA TYR A 96 1.34 -9.80 -5.38
C TYR A 96 1.66 -11.29 -5.23
N PRO A 97 2.28 -11.90 -6.28
CA PRO A 97 2.74 -13.28 -6.19
C PRO A 97 3.54 -13.54 -4.92
N HIS A 98 3.39 -14.72 -4.34
CA HIS A 98 4.10 -15.21 -3.17
C HIS A 98 3.87 -14.46 -1.84
N VAL A 99 3.13 -13.35 -1.80
CA VAL A 99 2.88 -12.57 -0.56
C VAL A 99 2.31 -13.45 0.54
N TYR A 100 1.20 -14.15 0.30
CA TYR A 100 0.57 -14.97 1.33
C TYR A 100 1.53 -16.03 1.90
N MET A 101 2.26 -16.74 1.04
CA MET A 101 3.19 -17.79 1.46
C MET A 101 4.37 -17.22 2.26
N THR A 102 4.86 -16.04 1.87
CA THR A 102 5.93 -15.34 2.58
C THR A 102 5.47 -14.89 3.97
N LEU A 103 4.29 -14.28 4.09
CA LEU A 103 3.73 -13.88 5.39
C LEU A 103 3.59 -15.09 6.33
N VAL A 104 3.04 -16.20 5.84
CA VAL A 104 2.92 -17.44 6.61
C VAL A 104 4.30 -18.00 7.02
N ALA A 105 5.28 -17.95 6.12
CA ALA A 105 6.65 -18.41 6.43
C ALA A 105 7.31 -17.54 7.53
N LEU A 106 7.08 -16.21 7.51
CA LEU A 106 7.56 -15.29 8.55
C LEU A 106 6.93 -15.60 9.91
N ILE A 107 5.61 -15.79 9.95
CA ILE A 107 4.88 -16.16 11.18
C ILE A 107 5.40 -17.48 11.75
N LYS A 108 5.65 -18.49 10.90
CA LYS A 108 6.22 -19.78 11.33
C LYS A 108 7.66 -19.65 11.89
N ARG A 109 8.39 -18.60 11.50
CA ARG A 109 9.71 -18.27 12.05
C ARG A 109 9.63 -17.47 13.37
N GLY A 110 8.41 -17.19 13.87
CA GLY A 110 8.17 -16.39 15.08
C GLY A 110 8.37 -14.88 14.87
N ILE A 111 8.30 -14.41 13.63
CA ILE A 111 8.43 -12.99 13.29
C ILE A 111 7.04 -12.37 13.35
N THR A 112 6.90 -11.28 14.12
CA THR A 112 5.66 -10.48 14.19
C THR A 112 5.52 -9.60 12.96
N LEU A 113 4.28 -9.43 12.49
CA LEU A 113 3.99 -8.68 11.28
C LEU A 113 3.20 -7.42 11.58
N ALA A 114 3.58 -6.32 10.94
CA ALA A 114 2.82 -5.08 10.99
C ALA A 114 2.58 -4.50 9.59
N VAL A 115 1.51 -3.72 9.47
CA VAL A 115 1.24 -2.83 8.34
C VAL A 115 1.39 -1.39 8.81
N VAL A 116 2.07 -0.55 8.00
CA VAL A 116 2.09 0.91 8.13
C VAL A 116 1.67 1.51 6.79
N SER A 117 0.44 2.01 6.72
CA SER A 117 -0.17 2.52 5.48
C SER A 117 -0.63 3.97 5.62
N ASP A 118 -0.47 4.76 4.55
CA ASP A 118 -1.01 6.11 4.43
C ASP A 118 -2.50 6.14 4.03
N ALA A 119 -3.08 4.97 3.74
CA ALA A 119 -4.50 4.83 3.43
C ALA A 119 -5.38 5.18 4.63
N PRO A 120 -6.60 5.70 4.40
CA PRO A 120 -7.60 5.83 5.45
C PRO A 120 -7.86 4.47 6.12
N ARG A 121 -8.04 4.49 7.45
CA ARG A 121 -8.20 3.28 8.27
C ARG A 121 -9.24 2.30 7.69
N ARG A 122 -10.40 2.83 7.32
CA ARG A 122 -11.46 1.99 6.72
C ARG A 122 -10.99 1.29 5.46
N GLU A 123 -10.29 2.00 4.57
CA GLU A 123 -9.85 1.45 3.29
C GLU A 123 -8.72 0.42 3.47
N ALA A 124 -7.79 0.66 4.39
CA ALA A 124 -6.75 -0.30 4.73
C ALA A 124 -7.36 -1.62 5.27
N TRP A 125 -8.29 -1.53 6.23
CA TRP A 125 -8.95 -2.70 6.77
C TRP A 125 -9.84 -3.43 5.76
N LEU A 126 -10.52 -2.71 4.86
CA LEU A 126 -11.29 -3.34 3.78
C LEU A 126 -10.38 -4.18 2.87
N ARG A 127 -9.18 -3.69 2.52
CA ARG A 127 -8.21 -4.46 1.73
C ARG A 127 -7.74 -5.70 2.47
N LEU A 128 -7.33 -5.55 3.73
CA LEU A 128 -6.85 -6.67 4.55
C LEU A 128 -7.94 -7.74 4.77
N CYS A 129 -9.18 -7.33 5.05
CA CYS A 129 -10.30 -8.26 5.24
C CYS A 129 -10.68 -8.96 3.93
N TYR A 130 -10.69 -8.24 2.80
CA TYR A 130 -11.05 -8.82 1.50
C TYR A 130 -10.07 -9.92 1.07
N LEU A 131 -8.80 -9.78 1.44
CA LEU A 131 -7.73 -10.75 1.14
C LEU A 131 -7.54 -11.81 2.23
N ASP A 132 -8.37 -11.82 3.27
CA ASP A 132 -8.20 -12.66 4.46
C ASP A 132 -6.85 -12.48 5.18
N PHE A 133 -6.21 -11.30 5.00
CA PHE A 133 -4.93 -10.97 5.63
C PHE A 133 -5.08 -10.36 7.03
N HIS A 134 -6.28 -9.97 7.43
CA HIS A 134 -6.55 -9.31 8.71
C HIS A 134 -6.15 -10.12 9.95
N HIS A 135 -6.00 -11.44 9.81
CA HIS A 135 -5.54 -12.33 10.87
C HIS A 135 -4.02 -12.55 10.88
N LEU A 136 -3.29 -12.06 9.86
CA LEU A 136 -1.85 -12.28 9.71
C LEU A 136 -1.00 -11.19 10.37
N PHE A 137 -1.59 -10.04 10.64
CA PHE A 137 -0.88 -8.87 11.17
C PHE A 137 -1.20 -8.63 12.63
N ASP A 138 -0.15 -8.54 13.47
CA ASP A 138 -0.25 -8.22 14.90
C ASP A 138 -0.57 -6.73 15.11
N VAL A 139 -0.14 -5.87 14.19
CA VAL A 139 -0.27 -4.42 14.25
C VAL A 139 -0.65 -3.85 12.88
N VAL A 140 -1.62 -2.95 12.86
CA VAL A 140 -1.96 -2.14 11.68
C VAL A 140 -1.99 -0.67 12.10
N VAL A 141 -1.11 0.13 11.51
CA VAL A 141 -1.03 1.59 11.70
C VAL A 141 -1.46 2.27 10.41
N THR A 142 -2.43 3.15 10.53
CA THR A 142 -3.00 3.92 9.42
C THR A 142 -2.82 5.41 9.67
N PHE A 143 -3.17 6.26 8.69
CA PHE A 143 -3.07 7.71 8.83
C PHE A 143 -3.73 8.23 10.13
N GLU A 144 -4.92 7.73 10.49
CA GLU A 144 -5.66 8.21 11.66
C GLU A 144 -5.02 7.83 13.00
N ASP A 145 -4.07 6.89 13.03
CA ASP A 145 -3.38 6.49 14.25
C ASP A 145 -2.35 7.50 14.73
N THR A 146 -1.84 8.33 13.81
CA THR A 146 -0.81 9.32 14.09
C THR A 146 -1.18 10.73 13.62
N GLY A 147 -2.11 10.86 12.66
CA GLY A 147 -2.41 12.10 11.95
C GLY A 147 -1.32 12.52 10.96
N GLU A 148 -0.29 11.70 10.79
CA GLU A 148 0.86 11.97 9.92
C GLU A 148 1.05 10.83 8.91
N ARG A 149 1.55 11.21 7.72
CA ARG A 149 1.88 10.25 6.66
C ARG A 149 3.38 10.01 6.57
N LYS A 150 3.77 8.90 6.03
CA LYS A 150 5.15 8.64 5.60
C LYS A 150 5.61 9.76 4.63
N PRO A 151 6.81 10.28 4.71
CA PRO A 151 7.97 9.78 5.47
C PRO A 151 8.11 10.28 6.91
N SER A 152 7.05 10.84 7.55
CA SER A 152 7.14 11.17 8.98
C SER A 152 7.56 9.95 9.79
N SER A 153 8.36 10.17 10.83
CA SER A 153 8.78 9.13 11.76
C SER A 153 7.63 8.56 12.61
N ALA A 154 6.53 9.32 12.79
CA ALA A 154 5.46 8.99 13.72
C ALA A 154 4.79 7.62 13.43
N PRO A 155 4.41 7.26 12.19
CA PRO A 155 3.83 5.94 11.91
C PRO A 155 4.77 4.79 12.25
N PHE A 156 6.08 4.93 11.94
CA PHE A 156 7.08 3.89 12.21
C PHE A 156 7.33 3.72 13.71
N LEU A 157 7.47 4.81 14.45
CA LEU A 157 7.64 4.77 15.92
C LEU A 157 6.40 4.18 16.59
N ARG A 158 5.21 4.50 16.07
CA ARG A 158 3.96 3.90 16.56
C ARG A 158 3.95 2.39 16.36
N ALA A 159 4.32 1.91 15.18
CA ALA A 159 4.41 0.47 14.88
C ALA A 159 5.43 -0.24 15.79
N LEU A 160 6.65 0.31 15.93
CA LEU A 160 7.68 -0.25 16.83
C LEU A 160 7.21 -0.35 18.28
N THR A 161 6.52 0.69 18.78
CA THR A 161 5.95 0.71 20.13
C THR A 161 4.93 -0.39 20.33
N LEU A 162 4.02 -0.58 19.38
CA LEU A 162 2.98 -1.62 19.46
C LEU A 162 3.56 -3.03 19.32
N LEU A 163 4.55 -3.21 18.46
CA LEU A 163 5.30 -4.47 18.29
C LEU A 163 6.23 -4.79 19.47
N LYS A 164 6.54 -3.79 20.30
CA LYS A 164 7.49 -3.90 21.43
C LYS A 164 8.90 -4.34 20.98
N VAL A 165 9.37 -3.81 19.85
CA VAL A 165 10.70 -4.08 19.29
C VAL A 165 11.50 -2.78 19.13
N THR A 166 12.82 -2.91 19.12
CA THR A 166 13.72 -1.81 18.78
C THR A 166 13.82 -1.65 17.25
N PRO A 167 14.18 -0.46 16.73
CA PRO A 167 14.39 -0.27 15.30
C PRO A 167 15.33 -1.29 14.67
N ALA A 168 16.40 -1.64 15.40
CA ALA A 168 17.38 -2.64 14.96
C ALA A 168 16.80 -4.06 14.84
N GLU A 169 15.67 -4.38 15.46
CA GLU A 169 15.00 -5.69 15.40
C GLU A 169 13.94 -5.77 14.33
N ALA A 170 13.70 -4.67 13.58
CA ALA A 170 12.68 -4.58 12.57
C ALA A 170 13.24 -4.38 11.16
N LEU A 171 12.50 -4.84 10.15
CA LEU A 171 12.65 -4.46 8.75
C LEU A 171 11.43 -3.66 8.31
N MET A 172 11.62 -2.69 7.40
CA MET A 172 10.55 -2.03 6.65
C MET A 172 10.60 -2.45 5.20
N VAL A 173 9.50 -2.99 4.69
CA VAL A 173 9.31 -3.37 3.29
C VAL A 173 8.29 -2.43 2.66
N GLY A 174 8.64 -1.75 1.56
CA GLY A 174 7.75 -0.83 0.87
C GLY A 174 8.22 -0.52 -0.55
N ASP A 175 7.31 -0.03 -1.39
CA ASP A 175 7.54 0.28 -2.81
C ASP A 175 7.84 1.76 -3.10
N TRP A 176 7.67 2.64 -2.11
CA TRP A 176 7.86 4.07 -2.30
C TRP A 176 9.12 4.59 -1.58
N ALA A 177 10.19 4.79 -2.35
CA ALA A 177 11.50 5.16 -1.81
C ALA A 177 11.45 6.40 -0.90
N GLU A 178 10.82 7.50 -1.35
CA GLU A 178 10.76 8.76 -0.61
C GLU A 178 9.90 8.69 0.65
N ARG A 179 8.99 7.75 0.74
CA ARG A 179 8.10 7.58 1.89
C ARG A 179 8.54 6.48 2.82
N ASP A 180 8.68 5.28 2.29
CA ASP A 180 8.94 4.08 3.08
C ASP A 180 10.39 4.00 3.50
N MET A 181 11.31 4.14 2.54
CA MET A 181 12.73 3.97 2.80
C MET A 181 13.29 5.15 3.60
N VAL A 182 12.98 6.39 3.18
CA VAL A 182 13.43 7.60 3.89
C VAL A 182 12.87 7.62 5.31
N GLY A 183 11.55 7.40 5.49
CA GLY A 183 10.91 7.46 6.81
C GLY A 183 11.41 6.38 7.77
N ALA A 184 11.55 5.15 7.31
CA ALA A 184 12.06 4.04 8.14
C ALA A 184 13.54 4.22 8.50
N ALA A 185 14.38 4.69 7.57
CA ALA A 185 15.80 4.95 7.82
C ALA A 185 16.01 6.03 8.88
N GLN A 186 15.18 7.09 8.91
CA GLN A 186 15.24 8.15 9.92
C GLN A 186 15.11 7.65 11.36
N VAL A 187 14.39 6.56 11.56
CA VAL A 187 14.20 5.93 12.88
C VAL A 187 15.14 4.75 13.13
N GLY A 188 16.01 4.43 12.18
CA GLY A 188 17.01 3.36 12.30
C GLY A 188 16.49 1.96 11.97
N ILE A 189 15.35 1.83 11.29
CA ILE A 189 14.85 0.56 10.77
C ILE A 189 15.62 0.19 9.50
N THR A 190 16.00 -1.07 9.36
CA THR A 190 16.61 -1.57 8.12
C THR A 190 15.57 -1.59 7.01
N THR A 191 15.91 -1.00 5.85
CA THR A 191 14.99 -0.78 4.73
C THR A 191 15.15 -1.83 3.65
N VAL A 192 14.01 -2.25 3.09
CA VAL A 192 13.90 -3.25 2.04
C VAL A 192 12.93 -2.73 0.98
N PHE A 193 13.43 -2.39 -0.20
CA PHE A 193 12.62 -1.82 -1.26
C PHE A 193 11.94 -2.91 -2.09
N ALA A 194 10.62 -2.83 -2.22
CA ALA A 194 9.80 -3.74 -3.01
C ALA A 194 9.80 -3.32 -4.49
N ARG A 195 10.87 -3.65 -5.22
CA ARG A 195 11.04 -3.29 -6.64
C ARG A 195 9.88 -3.77 -7.52
N TYR A 196 9.29 -4.91 -7.19
CA TYR A 196 8.15 -5.48 -7.91
C TYR A 196 6.88 -4.63 -7.84
N GLY A 197 6.78 -3.76 -6.83
CA GLY A 197 5.65 -2.85 -6.62
C GLY A 197 5.91 -1.41 -7.06
N ASP A 198 7.13 -1.09 -7.49
CA ASP A 198 7.52 0.27 -7.88
C ASP A 198 6.72 0.76 -9.10
N THR A 199 5.83 1.71 -8.86
CA THR A 199 5.03 2.37 -9.90
C THR A 199 5.59 3.73 -10.33
N PHE A 200 6.69 4.18 -9.72
CA PHE A 200 7.30 5.49 -9.96
C PHE A 200 8.53 5.44 -10.87
N GLY A 201 9.06 4.23 -11.15
CA GLY A 201 10.28 4.05 -11.93
C GLY A 201 11.51 4.52 -11.15
N THR A 202 11.56 4.22 -9.86
CA THR A 202 12.64 4.61 -8.93
C THR A 202 13.99 4.11 -9.42
N VAL A 203 14.92 5.01 -9.71
CA VAL A 203 16.28 4.68 -10.14
C VAL A 203 17.11 4.20 -8.95
N GLU A 204 17.15 5.00 -7.88
CA GLU A 204 17.87 4.71 -6.65
C GLU A 204 16.89 4.72 -5.47
N SER A 205 16.69 3.58 -4.83
CA SER A 205 15.78 3.46 -3.69
C SER A 205 16.40 3.90 -2.38
N HIS A 206 17.73 3.97 -2.29
CA HIS A 206 18.52 4.17 -1.06
C HIS A 206 18.22 3.13 0.03
N ALA A 207 17.55 2.04 -0.30
CA ALA A 207 17.29 0.94 0.60
C ALA A 207 18.54 0.08 0.80
N ARG A 208 18.63 -0.58 1.96
CA ARG A 208 19.70 -1.53 2.22
C ARG A 208 19.58 -2.80 1.37
N TYR A 209 18.35 -3.19 1.04
CA TYR A 209 18.03 -4.34 0.19
C TYR A 209 16.94 -3.97 -0.81
N GLU A 210 16.93 -4.65 -1.95
CA GLU A 210 15.87 -4.57 -2.94
C GLU A 210 15.35 -5.97 -3.26
N LEU A 211 14.04 -6.11 -3.44
CA LEU A 211 13.39 -7.38 -3.77
C LEU A 211 12.71 -7.27 -5.14
N ASN A 212 12.97 -8.21 -6.02
CA ASN A 212 12.19 -8.39 -7.25
C ASN A 212 10.98 -9.29 -7.04
N ASP A 213 10.97 -10.04 -5.94
CA ASP A 213 9.86 -10.86 -5.46
C ASP A 213 9.87 -10.86 -3.93
N VAL A 214 8.68 -10.81 -3.32
CA VAL A 214 8.56 -10.74 -1.86
C VAL A 214 9.16 -11.96 -1.14
N SER A 215 9.22 -13.12 -1.79
CA SER A 215 9.80 -14.34 -1.20
C SER A 215 11.30 -14.20 -0.91
N GLU A 216 12.01 -13.33 -1.62
CA GLU A 216 13.44 -13.02 -1.37
C GLU A 216 13.66 -12.39 0.03
N LEU A 217 12.60 -11.88 0.67
CA LEU A 217 12.66 -11.34 2.03
C LEU A 217 13.14 -12.37 3.04
N LEU A 218 12.84 -13.63 2.85
CA LEU A 218 13.29 -14.71 3.74
C LEU A 218 14.80 -14.80 3.76
N ASP A 219 15.46 -14.68 2.61
CA ASP A 219 16.93 -14.70 2.49
C ASP A 219 17.55 -13.40 3.06
N VAL A 220 16.87 -12.26 2.89
CA VAL A 220 17.30 -10.99 3.51
C VAL A 220 17.36 -11.11 5.02
N ILE A 221 16.34 -11.70 5.64
CA ILE A 221 16.27 -11.92 7.10
C ILE A 221 17.40 -12.86 7.55
N ASP A 222 17.65 -13.93 6.83
CA ASP A 222 18.69 -14.88 7.16
C ASP A 222 20.09 -14.21 7.09
N ARG A 223 20.35 -13.37 6.08
CA ARG A 223 21.58 -12.57 5.95
C ARG A 223 21.72 -11.54 7.08
N GLU A 224 20.68 -10.78 7.40
CA GLU A 224 20.71 -9.82 8.50
C GLU A 224 20.98 -10.49 9.85
N ASN A 225 20.34 -11.62 10.11
CA ASN A 225 20.56 -12.36 11.34
C ASN A 225 22.01 -12.91 11.45
N ALA A 226 22.58 -13.42 10.35
CA ALA A 226 23.96 -13.89 10.32
C ALA A 226 24.97 -12.76 10.55
N LEU A 227 24.77 -11.57 9.97
CA LEU A 227 25.62 -10.41 10.18
C LEU A 227 25.65 -9.98 11.66
N ARG A 228 24.48 -9.92 12.30
CA ARG A 228 24.35 -9.49 13.70
C ARG A 228 24.94 -10.49 14.69
N THR A 229 24.88 -11.78 14.39
CA THR A 229 25.55 -12.80 15.21
C THR A 229 27.07 -12.59 15.21
N ARG A 230 27.68 -12.36 14.03
CA ARG A 230 29.12 -12.09 13.90
C ARG A 230 29.58 -10.80 14.59
N GLU A 231 28.74 -9.76 14.59
CA GLU A 231 29.02 -8.50 15.28
C GLU A 231 28.94 -8.66 16.82
N GLY A 232 28.00 -9.49 17.30
CA GLY A 232 27.88 -9.82 18.72
C GLY A 232 29.05 -10.66 19.27
N GLU A 233 29.63 -11.54 18.45
CA GLU A 233 30.80 -12.36 18.80
C GLU A 233 32.14 -11.58 18.84
N ARG A 234 32.17 -10.39 18.23
CA ARG A 234 33.35 -9.50 18.18
C ARG A 234 33.42 -8.47 19.31
N ARG A 235 32.37 -8.36 20.12
CA ARG A 235 32.29 -7.47 21.30
C ARG A 235 32.46 -8.24 22.58
#